data_b74e1e229432aefee14705088b065a7e
#
_entry.id   b74e1e229432aefee14705088b065a7e
#
_cell.length_a   1.000
_cell.length_b   1.000
_cell.length_c   1.000
_cell.angle_alpha   90.00
_cell.angle_beta   90.00
_cell.angle_gamma   90.00
#
_symmetry.space_group_name_H-M   'P 1'
#
loop_
_entity.id
_entity.type
_entity.pdbx_description
1 polymer ?
#
loop_
_entity_poly.entity_id
_entity_poly.type
_entity_poly.pdbx_seq_one_letter_code
_entity_poly.pdbx_strand_id
1 'polypeptide(L)'
;VVKIANDIMAVKEKERGSIMTTTKNILSLYRDSVVAKNTSCSEFHISDLMDSENPVALYIIVQPSDQVRLSPLVRVFMNMCCRLLANKMTFEKQKSGDVRAVCNHKHKLLMLLDEFPAWGRLESVEESLAYLAGFGIYFYIIAQDMQQLIKAYGENQTITANTHIQIGFAPNNPKS
;
A
#
# COMPACT_ATOMS: atom_id res chain seq x y z
N VAL A 1 -22.91 0.00 13.37
CA VAL A 1 -22.18 0.38 14.60
C VAL A 1 -22.84 -0.24 15.83
N VAL A 2 -24.15 -0.05 16.06
CA VAL A 2 -24.88 -0.56 17.25
C VAL A 2 -24.78 -2.07 17.37
N LYS A 3 -24.95 -2.84 16.28
CA LYS A 3 -24.86 -4.30 16.29
C LYS A 3 -23.48 -4.79 16.76
N ILE A 4 -22.41 -4.21 16.21
CA ILE A 4 -21.02 -4.55 16.58
C ILE A 4 -20.76 -4.23 18.07
N ALA A 5 -21.27 -3.11 18.57
CA ALA A 5 -21.14 -2.75 19.98
C ALA A 5 -21.83 -3.77 20.88
N ASN A 6 -23.05 -4.20 20.52
CA ASN A 6 -23.78 -5.25 21.27
C ASN A 6 -23.07 -6.60 21.22
N ASP A 7 -22.50 -6.99 20.07
CA ASP A 7 -21.73 -8.21 19.92
C ASP A 7 -20.49 -8.19 20.85
N ILE A 8 -19.77 -7.07 20.93
CA ILE A 8 -18.63 -6.89 21.84
C ILE A 8 -19.08 -6.94 23.31
N MET A 9 -20.23 -6.37 23.65
CA MET A 9 -20.75 -6.39 25.02
C MET A 9 -21.22 -7.79 25.45
N ALA A 10 -21.65 -8.63 24.53
CA ALA A 10 -22.03 -10.02 24.78
C ALA A 10 -20.85 -10.97 25.03
N VAL A 11 -19.63 -10.57 24.69
CA VAL A 11 -18.42 -11.37 24.90
C VAL A 11 -18.05 -11.41 26.39
N LYS A 12 -17.47 -12.51 26.85
CA LYS A 12 -17.00 -12.68 28.23
C LYS A 12 -16.01 -11.58 28.62
N GLU A 13 -16.05 -11.13 29.86
CA GLU A 13 -15.31 -9.97 30.35
C GLU A 13 -13.79 -10.04 30.04
N LYS A 14 -13.16 -11.19 30.27
CA LYS A 14 -11.73 -11.42 29.99
C LYS A 14 -11.40 -11.28 28.49
N GLU A 15 -12.22 -11.84 27.64
CA GLU A 15 -12.06 -11.76 26.17
C GLU A 15 -12.32 -10.35 25.67
N ARG A 16 -13.37 -9.69 26.18
CA ARG A 16 -13.66 -8.29 25.90
C ARG A 16 -12.50 -7.38 26.31
N GLY A 17 -11.86 -7.62 27.47
CA GLY A 17 -10.67 -6.91 27.92
C GLY A 17 -9.51 -7.04 26.92
N SER A 18 -9.28 -8.24 26.37
CA SER A 18 -8.26 -8.49 25.36
C SER A 18 -8.56 -7.76 24.05
N ILE A 19 -9.80 -7.83 23.57
CA ILE A 19 -10.25 -7.10 22.36
C ILE A 19 -10.04 -5.61 22.54
N MET A 20 -10.46 -5.04 23.67
CA MET A 20 -10.31 -3.61 23.95
C MET A 20 -8.85 -3.18 24.03
N THR A 21 -7.98 -4.01 24.61
CA THR A 21 -6.53 -3.73 24.68
C THR A 21 -5.92 -3.74 23.29
N THR A 22 -6.22 -4.74 22.48
CA THR A 22 -5.74 -4.82 21.09
C THR A 22 -6.22 -3.62 20.28
N THR A 23 -7.50 -3.27 20.38
CA THR A 23 -8.07 -2.08 19.70
C THR A 23 -7.37 -0.80 20.12
N LYS A 24 -7.15 -0.60 21.43
CA LYS A 24 -6.42 0.58 21.95
C LYS A 24 -4.98 0.63 21.42
N ASN A 25 -4.31 -0.49 21.31
CA ASN A 25 -2.95 -0.56 20.79
C ASN A 25 -2.91 -0.20 19.30
N ILE A 26 -3.82 -0.73 18.48
CA ILE A 26 -3.93 -0.41 17.05
C ILE A 26 -4.23 1.09 16.85
N LEU A 27 -5.13 1.63 17.65
CA LEU A 27 -5.54 3.05 17.55
C LEU A 27 -4.60 4.00 18.32
N SER A 28 -3.55 3.49 18.97
CA SER A 28 -2.64 4.32 19.78
C SER A 28 -1.93 5.40 18.97
N LEU A 29 -1.71 5.15 17.68
CA LEU A 29 -1.13 6.11 16.75
C LEU A 29 -1.92 7.44 16.70
N TYR A 30 -3.25 7.37 16.73
CA TYR A 30 -4.14 8.54 16.68
C TYR A 30 -4.23 9.32 18.00
N ARG A 31 -3.53 8.88 19.06
CA ARG A 31 -3.34 9.68 20.28
C ARG A 31 -2.26 10.75 20.11
N ASP A 32 -1.38 10.58 19.14
CA ASP A 32 -0.44 11.63 18.74
C ASP A 32 -1.23 12.80 18.14
N SER A 33 -1.04 13.99 18.69
CA SER A 33 -1.80 15.18 18.28
C SER A 33 -1.50 15.60 16.84
N VAL A 34 -0.27 15.37 16.35
CA VAL A 34 0.13 15.69 14.98
C VAL A 34 -0.54 14.71 14.01
N VAL A 35 -0.53 13.41 14.31
CA VAL A 35 -1.23 12.41 13.51
C VAL A 35 -2.73 12.68 13.50
N ALA A 36 -3.33 12.91 14.67
CA ALA A 36 -4.77 13.20 14.77
C ALA A 36 -5.15 14.43 13.95
N LYS A 37 -4.37 15.51 14.02
CA LYS A 37 -4.60 16.73 13.26
C LYS A 37 -4.49 16.48 11.75
N ASN A 38 -3.43 15.81 11.30
CA ASN A 38 -3.19 15.58 9.87
C ASN A 38 -4.16 14.56 9.24
N THR A 39 -4.80 13.73 10.05
CA THR A 39 -5.79 12.74 9.58
C THR A 39 -7.25 13.16 9.87
N SER A 40 -7.48 14.35 10.47
CA SER A 40 -8.82 14.81 10.83
C SER A 40 -9.66 15.29 9.64
N CYS A 41 -9.01 15.65 8.54
CA CYS A 41 -9.66 16.06 7.29
C CYS A 41 -8.93 15.46 6.10
N SER A 42 -9.61 15.42 4.97
CA SER A 42 -9.04 15.03 3.68
C SER A 42 -9.12 16.22 2.74
N GLU A 43 -7.97 16.64 2.22
CA GLU A 43 -7.85 17.76 1.27
C GLU A 43 -7.90 17.28 -0.18
N PHE A 44 -7.88 15.96 -0.41
CA PHE A 44 -7.96 15.33 -1.73
C PHE A 44 -8.65 13.97 -1.63
N HIS A 45 -9.09 13.45 -2.77
CA HIS A 45 -9.58 12.10 -2.92
C HIS A 45 -8.49 11.22 -3.55
N ILE A 46 -8.44 9.94 -3.16
CA ILE A 46 -7.47 9.00 -3.76
C ILE A 46 -7.64 8.90 -5.28
N SER A 47 -8.87 9.02 -5.78
CA SER A 47 -9.16 9.07 -7.22
C SER A 47 -8.46 10.21 -7.94
N ASP A 48 -8.17 11.31 -7.26
CA ASP A 48 -7.53 12.49 -7.86
C ASP A 48 -6.11 12.18 -8.37
N LEU A 49 -5.46 11.16 -7.79
CA LEU A 49 -4.14 10.69 -8.25
C LEU A 49 -4.14 10.21 -9.71
N MET A 50 -5.30 9.78 -10.23
CA MET A 50 -5.42 9.24 -11.59
C MET A 50 -6.48 9.94 -12.44
N ASP A 51 -7.43 10.68 -11.85
CA ASP A 51 -8.58 11.23 -12.54
C ASP A 51 -8.67 12.77 -12.52
N SER A 52 -7.74 13.47 -11.88
CA SER A 52 -7.68 14.94 -11.91
C SER A 52 -7.52 15.48 -13.33
N GLU A 53 -7.86 16.74 -13.53
CA GLU A 53 -7.69 17.39 -14.82
C GLU A 53 -6.21 17.43 -15.24
N ASN A 54 -5.33 17.80 -14.31
CA ASN A 54 -3.88 17.81 -14.48
C ASN A 54 -3.24 16.63 -13.72
N PRO A 55 -2.06 16.13 -14.17
CA PRO A 55 -1.30 15.14 -13.42
C PRO A 55 -0.97 15.63 -12.00
N VAL A 56 -1.11 14.73 -11.03
CA VAL A 56 -0.89 15.00 -9.60
C VAL A 56 0.34 14.27 -9.11
N ALA A 57 1.18 14.93 -8.33
CA ALA A 57 2.28 14.32 -7.59
C ALA A 57 2.01 14.42 -6.08
N LEU A 58 1.93 13.26 -5.43
CA LEU A 58 1.77 13.15 -3.97
C LEU A 58 3.08 12.66 -3.35
N TYR A 59 3.60 13.42 -2.39
CA TYR A 59 4.80 13.06 -1.64
C TYR A 59 4.42 12.70 -0.21
N ILE A 60 4.74 11.47 0.21
CA ILE A 60 4.60 11.03 1.59
C ILE A 60 5.99 11.00 2.21
N ILE A 61 6.30 12.02 3.01
CA ILE A 61 7.61 12.19 3.61
C ILE A 61 7.54 11.78 5.07
N VAL A 62 8.34 10.79 5.45
CA VAL A 62 8.42 10.29 6.82
C VAL A 62 9.89 10.31 7.26
N GLN A 63 10.15 10.87 8.43
CA GLN A 63 11.50 10.83 9.00
C GLN A 63 11.87 9.39 9.39
N PRO A 64 13.13 8.97 9.21
CA PRO A 64 13.57 7.61 9.56
C PRO A 64 13.27 7.20 11.01
N SER A 65 13.35 8.14 11.95
CA SER A 65 13.00 7.94 13.36
C SER A 65 11.53 7.58 13.60
N ASP A 66 10.63 8.04 12.72
CA ASP A 66 9.19 7.85 12.84
C ASP A 66 8.65 6.71 11.96
N GLN A 67 9.50 6.12 11.13
CA GLN A 67 9.09 5.14 10.12
C GLN A 67 8.34 3.94 10.71
N VAL A 68 8.87 3.35 11.78
CA VAL A 68 8.23 2.22 12.47
C VAL A 68 6.88 2.62 13.04
N ARG A 69 6.81 3.79 13.68
CA ARG A 69 5.60 4.32 14.33
C ARG A 69 4.50 4.64 13.33
N LEU A 70 4.85 5.23 12.17
CA LEU A 70 3.91 5.65 11.12
C LEU A 70 3.62 4.56 10.08
N SER A 71 4.33 3.45 10.10
CA SER A 71 4.13 2.33 9.17
C SER A 71 2.67 1.86 9.08
N PRO A 72 1.87 1.76 10.16
CA PRO A 72 0.46 1.39 10.04
C PRO A 72 -0.35 2.37 9.18
N LEU A 73 -0.09 3.68 9.27
CA LEU A 73 -0.77 4.69 8.48
C LEU A 73 -0.43 4.57 7.00
N VAL A 74 0.86 4.41 6.69
CA VAL A 74 1.32 4.21 5.31
C VAL A 74 0.73 2.93 4.71
N ARG A 75 0.66 1.85 5.48
CA ARG A 75 0.02 0.59 5.06
C ARG A 75 -1.45 0.76 4.72
N VAL A 76 -2.20 1.47 5.56
CA VAL A 76 -3.62 1.77 5.30
C VAL A 76 -3.75 2.58 4.01
N PHE A 77 -2.95 3.63 3.85
CA PHE A 77 -2.95 4.46 2.65
C PHE A 77 -2.64 3.66 1.38
N MET A 78 -1.58 2.84 1.39
CA MET A 78 -1.20 1.99 0.27
C MET A 78 -2.30 0.98 -0.08
N ASN A 79 -2.90 0.35 0.93
CA ASN A 79 -4.03 -0.55 0.74
C ASN A 79 -5.23 0.17 0.09
N MET A 80 -5.55 1.38 0.55
CA MET A 80 -6.62 2.19 -0.03
C MET A 80 -6.31 2.53 -1.50
N CYS A 81 -5.08 2.94 -1.82
CA CYS A 81 -4.67 3.21 -3.20
C CYS A 81 -4.84 1.97 -4.09
N CYS A 82 -4.28 0.82 -3.68
CA CYS A 82 -4.38 -0.42 -4.44
C CYS A 82 -5.84 -0.86 -4.67
N ARG A 83 -6.71 -0.68 -3.68
CA ARG A 83 -8.11 -1.13 -3.76
C ARG A 83 -9.03 -0.15 -4.48
N LEU A 84 -8.91 1.15 -4.18
CA LEU A 84 -9.84 2.14 -4.72
C LEU A 84 -9.53 2.54 -6.15
N LEU A 85 -8.26 2.47 -6.56
CA LEU A 85 -7.86 2.79 -7.92
C LEU A 85 -7.93 1.58 -8.88
N ALA A 86 -7.99 0.36 -8.38
CA ALA A 86 -8.14 -0.85 -9.18
C ALA A 86 -9.62 -1.14 -9.55
N ASN A 87 -10.38 -0.13 -9.96
CA ASN A 87 -11.82 -0.26 -10.20
C ASN A 87 -12.29 0.18 -11.62
N LYS A 88 -11.40 0.80 -12.40
CA LYS A 88 -11.73 1.32 -13.73
C LYS A 88 -10.95 0.59 -14.82
N MET A 89 -11.49 -0.51 -15.26
CA MET A 89 -10.94 -1.28 -16.39
C MET A 89 -12.07 -1.74 -17.30
N THR A 90 -11.87 -1.62 -18.60
CA THR A 90 -12.72 -2.21 -19.64
C THR A 90 -11.93 -3.18 -20.48
N PHE A 91 -12.65 -4.06 -21.18
CA PHE A 91 -12.05 -5.00 -22.10
C PHE A 91 -12.40 -4.57 -23.52
N GLU A 92 -11.40 -4.24 -24.32
CA GLU A 92 -11.56 -3.87 -25.73
C GLU A 92 -11.07 -4.99 -26.64
N LYS A 93 -11.89 -5.30 -27.64
CA LYS A 93 -11.52 -6.27 -28.69
C LYS A 93 -10.65 -5.57 -29.73
N GLN A 94 -9.43 -6.05 -29.89
CA GLN A 94 -8.52 -5.54 -30.92
C GLN A 94 -8.92 -6.02 -32.33
N LYS A 95 -8.38 -5.36 -33.35
CA LYS A 95 -8.56 -5.76 -34.74
C LYS A 95 -8.05 -7.17 -35.06
N SER A 96 -7.07 -7.65 -34.26
CA SER A 96 -6.55 -9.01 -34.29
C SER A 96 -7.54 -10.07 -33.76
N GLY A 97 -8.62 -9.66 -33.10
CA GLY A 97 -9.56 -10.55 -32.41
C GLY A 97 -9.26 -10.75 -30.91
N ASP A 98 -8.08 -10.33 -30.46
CA ASP A 98 -7.68 -10.44 -29.06
C ASP A 98 -8.41 -9.44 -28.17
N VAL A 99 -8.65 -9.81 -26.92
CA VAL A 99 -9.26 -8.94 -25.91
C VAL A 99 -8.12 -8.35 -25.05
N ARG A 100 -8.05 -7.02 -25.00
CA ARG A 100 -7.10 -6.30 -24.15
C ARG A 100 -7.82 -5.55 -23.04
N ALA A 101 -7.28 -5.65 -21.85
CA ALA A 101 -7.69 -4.79 -20.74
C ALA A 101 -7.20 -3.35 -20.97
N VAL A 102 -8.09 -2.40 -20.84
CA VAL A 102 -7.79 -0.96 -20.99
C VAL A 102 -8.16 -0.25 -19.70
N CYS A 103 -7.20 0.48 -19.16
CA CYS A 103 -7.41 1.36 -18.02
C CYS A 103 -8.21 2.58 -18.44
N ASN A 104 -9.29 2.89 -17.71
CA ASN A 104 -10.18 4.02 -17.99
C ASN A 104 -9.92 5.23 -17.09
N HIS A 105 -8.83 5.26 -16.34
CA HIS A 105 -8.37 6.46 -15.68
C HIS A 105 -7.75 7.45 -16.67
N LYS A 106 -7.83 8.75 -16.39
CA LYS A 106 -7.22 9.80 -17.22
C LYS A 106 -5.71 9.69 -17.28
N HIS A 107 -5.09 9.37 -16.15
CA HIS A 107 -3.64 9.28 -15.98
C HIS A 107 -3.24 7.90 -15.47
N LYS A 108 -2.00 7.51 -15.78
CA LYS A 108 -1.35 6.37 -15.15
C LYS A 108 -0.70 6.82 -13.84
N LEU A 109 -0.67 5.95 -12.85
CA LEU A 109 -0.03 6.20 -11.57
C LEU A 109 1.30 5.43 -11.49
N LEU A 110 2.37 6.14 -11.18
CA LEU A 110 3.64 5.53 -10.77
C LEU A 110 3.77 5.67 -9.26
N MET A 111 3.79 4.54 -8.56
CA MET A 111 4.10 4.47 -7.13
C MET A 111 5.60 4.23 -6.97
N LEU A 112 6.34 5.27 -6.60
CA LEU A 112 7.76 5.19 -6.30
C LEU A 112 7.92 4.90 -4.81
N LEU A 113 8.40 3.70 -4.48
CA LEU A 113 8.54 3.19 -3.12
C LEU A 113 10.02 3.15 -2.76
N ASP A 114 10.51 4.27 -2.24
CA ASP A 114 11.88 4.38 -1.75
C ASP A 114 12.03 3.60 -0.44
N GLU A 115 13.14 2.88 -0.31
CA GLU A 115 13.46 2.01 0.82
C GLU A 115 12.29 1.06 1.19
N PHE A 116 11.70 0.45 0.16
CA PHE A 116 10.49 -0.36 0.27
C PHE A 116 10.50 -1.40 1.42
N PRO A 117 11.59 -2.16 1.66
CA PRO A 117 11.62 -3.14 2.74
C PRO A 117 11.53 -2.53 4.14
N ALA A 118 11.89 -1.26 4.32
CA ALA A 118 11.88 -0.60 5.61
C ALA A 118 10.47 -0.34 6.17
N TRP A 119 9.45 -0.36 5.30
CA TRP A 119 8.03 -0.28 5.71
C TRP A 119 7.48 -1.58 6.29
N GLY A 120 8.30 -2.64 6.30
CA GLY A 120 7.87 -3.99 6.61
C GLY A 120 7.00 -4.57 5.50
N ARG A 121 6.29 -5.64 5.79
CA ARG A 121 5.47 -6.33 4.78
C ARG A 121 4.22 -5.51 4.42
N LEU A 122 4.16 -5.06 3.17
CA LEU A 122 3.01 -4.42 2.55
C LEU A 122 2.26 -5.46 1.71
N GLU A 123 1.45 -6.29 2.36
CA GLU A 123 0.75 -7.42 1.71
C GLU A 123 -0.09 -6.96 0.51
N SER A 124 -0.78 -5.82 0.64
CA SER A 124 -1.58 -5.27 -0.46
C SER A 124 -0.76 -4.92 -1.71
N VAL A 125 0.50 -4.52 -1.55
CA VAL A 125 1.42 -4.26 -2.67
C VAL A 125 1.89 -5.59 -3.25
N GLU A 126 2.38 -6.52 -2.43
CA GLU A 126 2.88 -7.83 -2.87
C GLU A 126 1.82 -8.58 -3.69
N GLU A 127 0.58 -8.64 -3.20
CA GLU A 127 -0.53 -9.31 -3.88
C GLU A 127 -0.96 -8.60 -5.16
N SER A 128 -0.84 -7.28 -5.19
CA SER A 128 -1.36 -6.44 -6.27
C SER A 128 -0.40 -6.27 -7.45
N LEU A 129 0.90 -6.48 -7.26
CA LEU A 129 1.91 -6.30 -8.31
C LEU A 129 1.59 -7.06 -9.60
N ALA A 130 1.01 -8.26 -9.47
CA ALA A 130 0.70 -9.12 -10.62
C ALA A 130 -0.38 -8.53 -11.56
N TYR A 131 -1.29 -7.67 -11.06
CA TYR A 131 -2.46 -7.25 -11.83
C TYR A 131 -2.66 -5.73 -11.93
N LEU A 132 -2.08 -4.93 -11.05
CA LEU A 132 -2.33 -3.48 -11.02
C LEU A 132 -1.86 -2.74 -12.28
N ALA A 133 -0.88 -3.28 -13.00
CA ALA A 133 -0.46 -2.72 -14.28
C ALA A 133 -1.62 -2.66 -15.31
N GLY A 134 -2.55 -3.61 -15.27
CA GLY A 134 -3.77 -3.60 -16.08
C GLY A 134 -4.70 -2.43 -15.76
N PHE A 135 -4.67 -1.92 -14.53
CA PHE A 135 -5.39 -0.74 -14.07
C PHE A 135 -4.60 0.57 -14.24
N GLY A 136 -3.43 0.52 -14.90
CA GLY A 136 -2.59 1.69 -15.14
C GLY A 136 -1.76 2.12 -13.92
N ILE A 137 -1.60 1.24 -12.93
CA ILE A 137 -0.80 1.48 -11.72
C ILE A 137 0.50 0.71 -11.83
N TYR A 138 1.61 1.41 -11.78
CA TYR A 138 2.95 0.86 -11.90
C TYR A 138 3.74 1.11 -10.62
N PHE A 139 4.63 0.19 -10.29
CA PHE A 139 5.50 0.30 -9.12
C PHE A 139 6.95 0.49 -9.54
N TYR A 140 7.63 1.40 -8.90
CA TYR A 140 9.07 1.53 -8.91
C TYR A 140 9.57 1.26 -7.49
N ILE A 141 10.07 0.07 -7.28
CA ILE A 141 10.48 -0.43 -5.96
C ILE A 141 11.99 -0.29 -5.82
N ILE A 142 12.44 0.38 -4.76
CA ILE A 142 13.85 0.54 -4.44
C ILE A 142 14.15 -0.22 -3.15
N ALA A 143 15.22 -0.99 -3.17
CA ALA A 143 15.79 -1.68 -2.03
C ALA A 143 17.32 -1.60 -2.11
N GLN A 144 17.97 -1.48 -0.98
CA GLN A 144 19.44 -1.41 -0.93
C GLN A 144 20.08 -2.79 -1.12
N ASP A 145 19.38 -3.84 -0.64
CA ASP A 145 19.87 -5.20 -0.63
C ASP A 145 18.70 -6.19 -0.77
N MET A 146 18.94 -7.27 -1.51
CA MET A 146 18.02 -8.40 -1.63
C MET A 146 17.71 -9.06 -0.27
N GLN A 147 18.68 -9.08 0.65
CA GLN A 147 18.50 -9.65 1.98
C GLN A 147 17.47 -8.85 2.81
N GLN A 148 17.36 -7.54 2.64
CA GLN A 148 16.31 -6.74 3.28
C GLN A 148 14.92 -7.14 2.77
N LEU A 149 14.80 -7.41 1.47
CA LEU A 149 13.54 -7.85 0.87
C LEU A 149 13.15 -9.24 1.40
N ILE A 150 14.11 -10.18 1.44
CA ILE A 150 13.90 -11.53 1.99
C ILE A 150 13.51 -11.46 3.47
N LYS A 151 14.17 -10.61 4.25
CA LYS A 151 13.86 -10.42 5.68
C LYS A 151 12.44 -9.90 5.90
N ALA A 152 11.96 -8.98 5.06
CA ALA A 152 10.64 -8.37 5.20
C ALA A 152 9.51 -9.26 4.68
N TYR A 153 9.75 -10.01 3.59
CA TYR A 153 8.72 -10.74 2.83
C TYR A 153 8.89 -12.25 2.85
N GLY A 154 10.04 -12.76 3.26
CA GLY A 154 10.39 -14.19 3.24
C GLY A 154 11.11 -14.62 1.95
N GLU A 155 11.69 -15.82 1.96
CA GLU A 155 12.42 -16.37 0.79
C GLU A 155 11.51 -16.62 -0.42
N ASN A 156 10.23 -16.93 -0.17
CA ASN A 156 9.24 -17.25 -1.21
C ASN A 156 8.46 -16.00 -1.67
N GLN A 157 9.00 -14.80 -1.49
CA GLN A 157 8.35 -13.56 -1.91
C GLN A 157 8.12 -13.52 -3.43
N THR A 158 7.02 -12.94 -3.86
CA THR A 158 6.62 -12.88 -5.27
C THR A 158 6.98 -11.54 -5.92
N ILE A 159 7.57 -10.60 -5.20
CA ILE A 159 7.87 -9.24 -5.66
C ILE A 159 8.85 -9.28 -6.83
N THR A 160 9.95 -10.02 -6.69
CA THR A 160 10.95 -10.14 -7.77
C THR A 160 10.41 -10.86 -9.00
N ALA A 161 9.56 -11.86 -8.80
CA ALA A 161 8.92 -12.58 -9.91
C ALA A 161 7.93 -11.70 -10.69
N ASN A 162 7.27 -10.75 -10.03
CA ASN A 162 6.31 -9.83 -10.62
C ASN A 162 6.92 -8.50 -11.11
N THR A 163 8.23 -8.29 -10.89
CA THR A 163 8.96 -7.14 -11.46
C THR A 163 9.66 -7.55 -12.76
N HIS A 164 9.13 -7.05 -13.89
CA HIS A 164 9.64 -7.40 -15.23
C HIS A 164 10.99 -6.74 -15.55
N ILE A 165 11.29 -5.61 -14.92
CA ILE A 165 12.55 -4.89 -15.08
C ILE A 165 13.23 -4.84 -13.73
N GLN A 166 14.45 -5.39 -13.68
CA GLN A 166 15.27 -5.36 -12.48
C GLN A 166 16.62 -4.70 -12.83
N ILE A 167 16.98 -3.69 -12.05
CA ILE A 167 18.22 -2.95 -12.25
C ILE A 167 19.05 -3.12 -10.98
N GLY A 168 20.21 -3.75 -11.12
CA GLY A 168 21.18 -3.91 -10.04
C GLY A 168 22.39 -3.00 -10.29
N PHE A 169 22.80 -2.29 -9.26
CA PHE A 169 24.10 -1.62 -9.23
C PHE A 169 25.11 -2.54 -8.55
N ALA A 170 26.42 -2.31 -8.78
CA ALA A 170 27.48 -3.14 -8.23
C ALA A 170 27.30 -3.30 -6.69
N PRO A 171 27.01 -4.52 -6.20
CA PRO A 171 26.73 -4.71 -4.79
C PRO A 171 28.04 -4.68 -3.98
N ASN A 172 27.98 -4.03 -2.82
CA ASN A 172 29.08 -4.11 -1.83
C ASN A 172 29.11 -5.49 -1.14
N ASN A 173 28.04 -6.28 -1.31
CA ASN A 173 27.92 -7.63 -0.76
C ASN A 173 27.75 -8.64 -1.91
N PRO A 174 28.59 -9.68 -2.05
CA PRO A 174 28.49 -10.66 -3.13
C PRO A 174 27.23 -11.54 -3.09
N LYS A 175 26.39 -11.41 -2.06
CA LYS A 175 25.10 -12.09 -1.91
C LYS A 175 23.88 -11.22 -2.22
N SER A 176 24.09 -9.99 -2.70
CA SER A 176 23.02 -9.05 -3.08
C SER A 176 22.60 -9.28 -4.50
#